data_6d2eccd93154e74de9f56848ef0a0e76
#
_entry.id   6d2eccd93154e74de9f56848ef0a0e76
#
_cell.length_a   1.000
_cell.length_b   1.000
_cell.length_c   1.000
_cell.angle_alpha   90.00
_cell.angle_beta   90.00
_cell.angle_gamma   90.00
#
_symmetry.space_group_name_H-M   'P 1'
#
loop_
_entity.id
_entity.type
_entity.pdbx_description
1 polymer ?
#
loop_
_entity_poly.entity_id
_entity_poly.type
_entity_poly.pdbx_seq_one_letter_code
_entity_poly.pdbx_strand_id
1 'polypeptide(L)'
;MGNRNKIGIWMDHSIAYLMEFETKPFEIQIIECDFTLDEKNRNPHKKETKISDVKRKYKYYNQIGNAIMHYDKIILFGPSEAKIDFFDTLSEDERFYKLKIEIKETDKMNVNQRREFINKYFVQ
;
A
#
# COMPACT_ATOMS: atom_id res chain seq x y z
N MET A 1 -5.31 -15.52 21.42
CA MET A 1 -5.49 -15.37 20.98
C MET A 1 -6.08 -14.95 20.09
N GLY A 2 -6.44 -14.98 19.47
CA GLY A 2 -7.17 -14.48 18.44
C GLY A 2 -6.81 -13.18 17.96
N ASN A 3 -5.66 -12.79 18.17
CA ASN A 3 -5.32 -11.54 17.67
C ASN A 3 -5.21 -11.58 16.22
N ARG A 4 -6.29 -11.31 15.53
CA ARG A 4 -6.23 -11.22 14.16
C ARG A 4 -5.84 -9.84 13.85
N ASN A 5 -4.64 -9.67 13.42
CA ASN A 5 -4.14 -8.37 13.00
C ASN A 5 -4.78 -7.96 11.69
N LYS A 6 -5.39 -6.81 11.70
CA LYS A 6 -6.08 -6.28 10.53
C LYS A 6 -5.47 -4.95 10.17
N ILE A 7 -5.28 -4.70 8.89
CA ILE A 7 -4.67 -3.45 8.46
C ILE A 7 -5.31 -2.98 7.15
N GLY A 8 -5.48 -1.67 7.06
CA GLY A 8 -5.93 -1.03 5.82
C GLY A 8 -4.79 -0.28 5.20
N ILE A 9 -4.69 -0.36 3.89
CA ILE A 9 -3.67 0.36 3.15
C ILE A 9 -4.34 1.17 2.06
N TRP A 10 -4.30 2.49 2.20
CA TRP A 10 -4.67 3.38 1.11
C TRP A 10 -3.38 3.68 0.36
N MET A 11 -3.37 3.49 -0.95
CA MET A 11 -2.14 3.75 -1.69
C MET A 11 -2.42 4.26 -3.09
N ASP A 12 -1.46 5.01 -3.60
CA ASP A 12 -1.38 5.33 -5.01
C ASP A 12 0.04 5.04 -5.45
N HIS A 13 0.46 5.60 -6.57
CA HIS A 13 1.79 5.30 -7.11
C HIS A 13 2.91 5.95 -6.31
N SER A 14 2.60 6.91 -5.45
CA SER A 14 3.59 7.71 -4.76
C SER A 14 3.65 7.50 -3.26
N ILE A 15 2.55 7.13 -2.65
CA ILE A 15 2.48 7.10 -1.19
C ILE A 15 1.48 6.06 -0.72
N ALA A 16 1.78 5.46 0.41
CA ALA A 16 0.88 4.49 1.05
C ALA A 16 0.71 4.86 2.52
N TYR A 17 -0.54 4.84 2.97
CA TYR A 17 -0.89 5.06 4.37
C TYR A 17 -1.36 3.75 4.95
N LEU A 18 -0.65 3.28 5.96
CA LEU A 18 -0.96 2.00 6.61
C LEU A 18 -1.62 2.28 7.94
N MET A 19 -2.82 1.76 8.12
CA MET A 19 -3.58 1.96 9.35
C MET A 19 -3.97 0.61 9.92
N GLU A 20 -3.45 0.32 11.10
CA GLU A 20 -3.80 -0.91 11.80
C GLU A 20 -5.17 -0.73 12.42
N PHE A 21 -5.96 -1.80 12.44
CA PHE A 21 -7.27 -1.77 13.05
C PHE A 21 -7.32 -2.72 14.25
N GLU A 22 -7.65 -2.17 15.41
CA GLU A 22 -7.95 -3.00 16.57
C GLU A 22 -9.40 -2.73 16.94
N THR A 23 -9.64 -1.79 17.85
CA THR A 23 -10.99 -1.34 18.11
C THR A 23 -11.36 -0.18 17.21
N LYS A 24 -10.37 0.51 16.72
CA LYS A 24 -10.55 1.60 15.78
C LYS A 24 -9.29 1.71 14.93
N PRO A 25 -9.40 2.32 13.75
CA PRO A 25 -8.21 2.48 12.91
C PRO A 25 -7.25 3.51 13.46
N PHE A 26 -5.96 3.25 13.36
CA PHE A 26 -4.96 4.25 13.67
C PHE A 26 -3.77 4.09 12.72
N GLU A 27 -3.20 5.23 12.36
CA GLU A 27 -2.11 5.26 11.40
C GLU A 27 -0.82 4.80 12.05
N ILE A 28 -0.15 3.84 11.46
CA ILE A 28 1.09 3.32 12.01
C ILE A 28 2.29 3.63 11.15
N GLN A 29 2.08 3.88 9.86
CA GLN A 29 3.22 4.11 8.97
C GLN A 29 2.79 4.78 7.69
N ILE A 30 3.65 5.65 7.19
CA ILE A 30 3.48 6.24 5.88
C ILE A 30 4.71 5.86 5.08
N ILE A 31 4.50 5.27 3.92
CA ILE A 31 5.60 4.86 3.06
C ILE A 31 5.50 5.64 1.75
N GLU A 32 6.59 6.30 1.38
CA GLU A 32 6.61 7.09 0.17
C GLU A 32 7.54 6.47 -0.85
N CYS A 33 7.14 6.54 -2.09
CA CYS A 33 8.00 6.12 -3.18
C CYS A 33 8.98 7.25 -3.50
N ASP A 34 10.24 6.91 -3.72
CA ASP A 34 11.27 7.90 -4.03
C ASP A 34 11.09 8.53 -5.40
N PHE A 35 10.11 8.05 -6.14
CA PHE A 35 9.89 8.44 -7.51
C PHE A 35 9.77 9.96 -7.69
N THR A 36 9.01 10.61 -6.81
CA THR A 36 8.78 12.03 -6.96
C THR A 36 10.03 12.88 -6.76
N LEU A 37 10.92 12.44 -5.91
CA LEU A 37 12.16 13.18 -5.71
C LEU A 37 13.03 13.14 -6.95
N ASP A 38 13.05 12.01 -7.60
CA ASP A 38 13.86 11.86 -8.80
C ASP A 38 13.28 12.59 -9.99
N GLU A 39 11.99 12.77 -10.03
CA GLU A 39 11.39 13.52 -11.12
C GLU A 39 11.93 14.93 -11.20
N LYS A 40 12.22 15.53 -10.04
CA LYS A 40 12.74 16.89 -10.00
C LYS A 40 14.14 16.99 -10.58
N ASN A 41 14.87 15.90 -10.50
CA ASN A 41 16.25 15.87 -10.97
C ASN A 41 16.41 15.09 -12.26
N ARG A 42 15.29 14.67 -12.81
CA ARG A 42 15.34 13.82 -13.99
C ARG A 42 15.85 14.57 -15.22
N ASN A 43 16.77 13.94 -15.89
CA ASN A 43 17.20 14.41 -17.19
C ASN A 43 16.35 13.68 -18.23
N PRO A 44 15.51 14.38 -18.97
CA PRO A 44 14.59 13.72 -19.90
C PRO A 44 15.27 12.95 -21.01
N HIS A 45 16.56 13.16 -21.22
CA HIS A 45 17.29 12.46 -22.27
C HIS A 45 17.95 11.17 -21.80
N LYS A 46 17.87 10.83 -20.53
CA LYS A 46 18.52 9.63 -20.02
C LYS A 46 17.60 8.43 -20.17
N LYS A 47 18.10 7.43 -20.87
CA LYS A 47 17.34 6.20 -21.07
C LYS A 47 17.23 5.37 -19.82
N GLU A 48 18.18 5.48 -18.92
CA GLU A 48 18.15 4.72 -17.66
C GLU A 48 17.00 5.13 -16.75
N THR A 49 16.33 6.21 -17.09
CA THR A 49 15.24 6.71 -16.27
C THR A 49 14.16 5.65 -16.05
N LYS A 50 13.83 4.91 -17.11
CA LYS A 50 12.79 3.88 -16.98
C LYS A 50 13.21 2.76 -16.05
N ILE A 51 14.46 2.35 -16.12
CA ILE A 51 14.95 1.29 -15.25
C ILE A 51 14.95 1.75 -13.81
N SER A 52 15.36 3.00 -13.57
CA SER A 52 15.34 3.56 -12.23
C SER A 52 13.92 3.63 -11.68
N ASP A 53 12.97 4.00 -12.51
CA ASP A 53 11.58 4.10 -12.07
C ASP A 53 11.04 2.73 -11.66
N VAL A 54 11.37 1.69 -12.43
CA VAL A 54 10.94 0.34 -12.11
C VAL A 54 11.55 -0.11 -10.78
N LYS A 55 12.83 0.17 -10.57
CA LYS A 55 13.48 -0.21 -9.33
C LYS A 55 12.86 0.50 -8.13
N ARG A 56 12.52 1.78 -8.27
CA ARG A 56 11.89 2.52 -7.20
C ARG A 56 10.52 2.01 -6.89
N LYS A 57 9.78 1.64 -7.91
CA LYS A 57 8.45 1.07 -7.73
C LYS A 57 8.53 -0.21 -6.91
N TYR A 58 9.44 -1.11 -7.27
CA TYR A 58 9.56 -2.37 -6.54
C TYR A 58 10.11 -2.17 -5.13
N LYS A 59 10.98 -1.19 -4.94
CA LYS A 59 11.43 -0.86 -3.60
C LYS A 59 10.27 -0.39 -2.74
N TYR A 60 9.42 0.45 -3.30
CA TYR A 60 8.23 0.96 -2.65
C TYR A 60 7.30 -0.20 -2.26
N TYR A 61 7.03 -1.09 -3.21
CA TYR A 61 6.17 -2.24 -2.95
C TYR A 61 6.77 -3.17 -1.91
N ASN A 62 8.08 -3.38 -1.96
CA ASN A 62 8.74 -4.24 -0.99
C ASN A 62 8.67 -3.65 0.42
N GLN A 63 8.78 -2.35 0.54
CA GLN A 63 8.66 -1.71 1.85
C GLN A 63 7.25 -1.91 2.42
N ILE A 64 6.23 -1.77 1.59
CA ILE A 64 4.86 -2.01 2.03
C ILE A 64 4.69 -3.48 2.40
N GLY A 65 5.17 -4.37 1.54
CA GLY A 65 5.05 -5.81 1.79
C GLY A 65 5.69 -6.22 3.11
N ASN A 66 6.89 -5.72 3.37
CA ASN A 66 7.57 -6.05 4.63
C ASN A 66 6.79 -5.55 5.84
N ALA A 67 6.11 -4.43 5.69
CA ALA A 67 5.35 -3.87 6.80
C ALA A 67 4.08 -4.65 7.11
N ILE A 68 3.56 -5.41 6.15
CA ILE A 68 2.25 -6.05 6.34
C ILE A 68 2.31 -7.57 6.45
N MET A 69 3.49 -8.15 6.36
CA MET A 69 3.57 -9.61 6.27
C MET A 69 3.11 -10.34 7.53
N HIS A 70 2.96 -9.62 8.64
CA HIS A 70 2.50 -10.22 9.88
C HIS A 70 1.01 -10.01 10.15
N TYR A 71 0.31 -9.40 9.21
CA TYR A 71 -1.12 -9.16 9.38
C TYR A 71 -1.92 -10.27 8.71
N ASP A 72 -3.10 -10.55 9.24
CA ASP A 72 -3.94 -11.63 8.71
C ASP A 72 -4.89 -11.15 7.64
N LYS A 73 -5.48 -9.99 7.84
CA LYS A 73 -6.47 -9.45 6.93
C LYS A 73 -6.08 -8.06 6.48
N ILE A 74 -6.10 -7.84 5.19
CA ILE A 74 -5.63 -6.60 4.60
C ILE A 74 -6.66 -6.09 3.61
N ILE A 75 -7.01 -4.81 3.73
CA ILE A 75 -7.83 -4.15 2.73
C ILE A 75 -6.96 -3.12 2.01
N LEU A 76 -6.84 -3.29 0.69
CA LEU A 76 -6.13 -2.34 -0.16
C LEU A 76 -7.16 -1.47 -0.84
N PHE A 77 -6.99 -0.16 -0.76
CA PHE A 77 -7.93 0.73 -1.42
C PHE A 77 -7.20 1.97 -1.89
N GLY A 78 -7.84 2.74 -2.76
CA GLY A 78 -7.23 3.92 -3.34
C GLY A 78 -7.73 4.13 -4.75
N PRO A 79 -7.35 5.25 -5.37
CA PRO A 79 -7.95 5.65 -6.65
C PRO A 79 -7.22 5.16 -7.89
N SER A 80 -6.03 4.60 -7.76
CA SER A 80 -5.24 4.27 -8.94
C SER A 80 -5.04 2.78 -9.07
N GLU A 81 -4.37 2.40 -10.14
CA GLU A 81 -4.05 1.01 -10.40
C GLU A 81 -2.89 0.50 -9.54
N ALA A 82 -2.27 1.37 -8.76
CA ALA A 82 -1.11 0.97 -7.96
C ALA A 82 -1.43 -0.20 -7.04
N LYS A 83 -2.62 -0.22 -6.45
CA LYS A 83 -3.00 -1.29 -5.55
C LYS A 83 -3.08 -2.64 -6.25
N ILE A 84 -3.51 -2.63 -7.51
CA ILE A 84 -3.59 -3.87 -8.28
C ILE A 84 -2.20 -4.35 -8.64
N ASP A 85 -1.35 -3.44 -9.09
CA ASP A 85 0.03 -3.76 -9.44
C ASP A 85 0.78 -4.29 -8.22
N PHE A 86 0.55 -3.68 -7.07
CA PHE A 86 1.14 -4.13 -5.81
C PHE A 86 0.65 -5.53 -5.46
N PHE A 87 -0.65 -5.76 -5.56
CA PHE A 87 -1.20 -7.09 -5.28
C PHE A 87 -0.61 -8.14 -6.20
N ASP A 88 -0.49 -7.82 -7.49
CA ASP A 88 0.10 -8.76 -8.44
C ASP A 88 1.53 -9.10 -8.04
N THR A 89 2.28 -8.11 -7.59
CA THR A 89 3.64 -8.34 -7.13
C THR A 89 3.67 -9.27 -5.94
N LEU A 90 2.80 -9.07 -4.97
CA LEU A 90 2.74 -9.93 -3.80
C LEU A 90 2.31 -11.34 -4.14
N SER A 91 1.44 -11.49 -5.12
CA SER A 91 0.88 -12.80 -5.45
C SER A 91 1.93 -13.74 -6.01
N GLU A 92 3.08 -13.23 -6.40
CA GLU A 92 4.17 -14.04 -6.89
C GLU A 92 5.15 -14.43 -5.80
N ASP A 93 4.88 -14.03 -4.56
CA ASP A 93 5.81 -14.24 -3.46
C ASP A 93 5.15 -15.13 -2.42
N GLU A 94 5.75 -16.28 -2.18
CA GLU A 94 5.20 -17.28 -1.25
C GLU A 94 4.99 -16.74 0.16
N ARG A 95 5.77 -15.75 0.55
CA ARG A 95 5.67 -15.20 1.89
C ARG A 95 4.29 -14.60 2.16
N PHE A 96 3.56 -14.26 1.11
CA PHE A 96 2.28 -13.58 1.24
C PHE A 96 1.08 -14.47 0.93
N TYR A 97 1.29 -15.74 0.68
CA TYR A 97 0.20 -16.63 0.26
C TYR A 97 -0.88 -16.82 1.31
N LYS A 98 -0.54 -16.66 2.58
CA LYS A 98 -1.51 -16.86 3.66
C LYS A 98 -2.30 -15.61 4.00
N LEU A 99 -1.92 -14.47 3.45
CA LEU A 99 -2.60 -13.22 3.75
C LEU A 99 -3.92 -13.16 3.00
N LYS A 100 -4.93 -12.67 3.68
CA LYS A 100 -6.22 -12.43 3.05
C LYS A 100 -6.26 -10.96 2.64
N ILE A 101 -6.19 -10.72 1.36
CA ILE A 101 -6.11 -9.37 0.82
C ILE A 101 -7.32 -9.10 -0.03
N GLU A 102 -8.02 -8.03 0.28
CA GLU A 102 -9.15 -7.58 -0.52
C GLU A 102 -8.84 -6.23 -1.10
N ILE A 103 -9.30 -5.96 -2.33
CA ILE A 103 -9.00 -4.72 -3.02
C ILE A 103 -10.30 -3.99 -3.31
N LYS A 104 -10.34 -2.69 -2.99
CA LYS A 104 -11.50 -1.87 -3.26
C LYS A 104 -11.08 -0.61 -3.99
N GLU A 105 -11.83 -0.27 -5.03
CA GLU A 105 -11.61 0.97 -5.74
C GLU A 105 -12.26 2.11 -4.96
N THR A 106 -11.53 3.18 -4.71
CA THR A 106 -12.09 4.35 -4.04
C THR A 106 -11.52 5.61 -4.67
N ASP A 107 -12.16 6.72 -4.40
CA ASP A 107 -11.63 8.02 -4.81
C ASP A 107 -10.54 8.44 -3.86
N LYS A 108 -9.94 9.59 -4.13
CA LYS A 108 -8.98 10.18 -3.21
C LYS A 108 -9.67 10.45 -1.89
N MET A 109 -8.95 10.25 -0.81
CA MET A 109 -9.52 10.38 0.53
C MET A 109 -8.56 11.13 1.43
N ASN A 110 -9.12 11.95 2.32
CA ASN A 110 -8.32 12.56 3.38
C ASN A 110 -8.21 11.55 4.54
N VAL A 111 -7.50 11.92 5.59
CA VAL A 111 -7.22 11.00 6.67
C VAL A 111 -8.48 10.52 7.36
N ASN A 112 -9.45 11.41 7.54
CA ASN A 112 -10.69 11.02 8.22
C ASN A 112 -11.51 10.06 7.38
N GLN A 113 -11.53 10.27 6.07
CA GLN A 113 -12.25 9.39 5.16
C GLN A 113 -11.60 8.01 5.12
N ARG A 114 -10.27 7.96 5.15
CA ARG A 114 -9.57 6.68 5.18
C ARG A 114 -9.88 5.91 6.45
N ARG A 115 -9.90 6.60 7.58
CA ARG A 115 -10.23 5.96 8.86
C ARG A 115 -11.64 5.42 8.86
N GLU A 116 -12.57 6.21 8.34
CA GLU A 116 -13.96 5.78 8.27
C GLU A 116 -14.12 4.56 7.39
N PHE A 117 -13.44 4.55 6.26
CA PHE A 117 -13.53 3.43 5.35
C PHE A 117 -13.04 2.14 6.01
N ILE A 118 -11.90 2.21 6.67
CA ILE A 118 -11.32 1.04 7.33
C ILE A 118 -12.20 0.59 8.48
N ASN A 119 -12.72 1.54 9.23
CA ASN A 119 -13.59 1.20 10.36
C ASN A 119 -14.82 0.47 9.88
N LYS A 120 -15.48 0.99 8.85
CA LYS A 120 -16.68 0.34 8.32
C LYS A 120 -16.37 -1.03 7.77
N TYR A 121 -15.23 -1.16 7.13
CA TYR A 121 -14.86 -2.42 6.50
C TYR A 121 -14.67 -3.52 7.55
N PHE A 122 -13.95 -3.21 8.64
CA PHE A 122 -13.60 -4.23 9.61
C PHE A 122 -14.62 -4.42 10.73
N VAL A 123 -15.52 -3.46 10.92
CA VAL A 123 -16.51 -3.56 11.98
C VAL A 123 -17.72 -4.37 11.59
N GLN A 124 -17.99 -4.50 10.31
CA GLN A 124 -19.16 -5.25 9.86
C GLN A 124 -19.30 -6.61 10.47
#